data_f5b959732b80a5bf83049e1780dcd4ad
#
_entry.id   f5b959732b80a5bf83049e1780dcd4ad
#
_cell.length_a   1.000
_cell.length_b   1.000
_cell.length_c   1.000
_cell.angle_alpha   90.00
_cell.angle_beta   90.00
_cell.angle_gamma   90.00
#
_symmetry.space_group_name_H-M   'P 1'
#
loop_
_entity.id
_entity.type
_entity.pdbx_description
1 polymer ?
#
loop_
_entity_poly.entity_id
_entity_poly.type
_entity_poly.pdbx_seq_one_letter_code
_entity_poly.pdbx_strand_id
1 'polypeptide(L)'
;MKLTMREIVKEDIDLIVQCENEYFHNFTTKNKVEDDLSNPLIHYYILVKEVVLGYINLWIDEDKAQINSLVILLEQRKKDYGSKLLEFTINKLNEIGIRDLTLEVRPSNTAALKLYEKEGFKQVSVRKNYYNNGEDAFLMYKRLGSD
;
A
#
# COMPACT_ATOMS: atom_id res chain seq x y z
N MET A 1 24.20 -3.68 0.05
CA MET A 1 23.22 -3.32 -0.99
C MET A 1 22.29 -2.25 -0.47
N LYS A 2 21.90 -1.35 -1.34
CA LYS A 2 21.05 -0.22 -1.00
C LYS A 2 19.57 -0.59 -1.09
N LEU A 3 18.80 -0.15 -0.09
CA LEU A 3 17.34 -0.28 -0.12
C LEU A 3 16.77 0.74 -1.13
N THR A 4 15.98 0.28 -2.08
CA THR A 4 15.38 1.12 -3.11
C THR A 4 13.92 0.79 -3.34
N MET A 5 13.18 1.75 -3.91
CA MET A 5 11.82 1.54 -4.36
C MET A 5 11.78 1.82 -5.87
N ARG A 6 11.16 0.93 -6.64
CA ARG A 6 11.05 1.05 -8.10
C ARG A 6 9.64 0.74 -8.56
N GLU A 7 9.31 1.16 -9.76
CA GLU A 7 8.03 0.78 -10.35
C GLU A 7 7.99 -0.71 -10.66
N ILE A 8 6.78 -1.26 -10.70
CA ILE A 8 6.53 -2.65 -11.06
C ILE A 8 7.03 -2.95 -12.48
N VAL A 9 7.55 -4.16 -12.66
CA VAL A 9 7.84 -4.72 -13.99
C VAL A 9 7.05 -6.02 -14.15
N LYS A 10 7.00 -6.54 -15.37
CA LYS A 10 6.21 -7.72 -15.69
C LYS A 10 6.56 -8.92 -14.80
N GLU A 11 7.82 -9.07 -14.47
CA GLU A 11 8.33 -10.18 -13.65
C GLU A 11 7.80 -10.16 -12.22
N ASP A 12 7.26 -9.03 -11.76
CA ASP A 12 6.72 -8.91 -10.41
C ASP A 12 5.27 -9.40 -10.29
N ILE A 13 4.56 -9.55 -11.41
CA ILE A 13 3.10 -9.78 -11.40
C ILE A 13 2.72 -11.06 -10.68
N ASP A 14 3.44 -12.15 -10.93
CA ASP A 14 3.12 -13.43 -10.31
C ASP A 14 3.21 -13.37 -8.79
N LEU A 15 4.21 -12.67 -8.26
CA LEU A 15 4.37 -12.47 -6.83
C LEU A 15 3.20 -11.66 -6.25
N ILE A 16 2.79 -10.61 -6.95
CA ILE A 16 1.66 -9.77 -6.51
C ILE A 16 0.37 -10.59 -6.47
N VAL A 17 0.10 -11.37 -7.52
CA VAL A 17 -1.07 -12.25 -7.56
C VAL A 17 -1.08 -13.20 -6.36
N GLN A 18 0.07 -13.84 -6.10
CA GLN A 18 0.20 -14.74 -4.96
C GLN A 18 -0.08 -14.04 -3.64
N CYS A 19 0.51 -12.87 -3.41
CA CYS A 19 0.32 -12.13 -2.17
C CYS A 19 -1.12 -11.65 -1.99
N GLU A 20 -1.76 -11.12 -3.05
CA GLU A 20 -3.14 -10.64 -2.96
C GLU A 20 -4.10 -11.77 -2.61
N ASN A 21 -3.89 -12.95 -3.20
CA ASN A 21 -4.73 -14.11 -2.91
C ASN A 21 -4.47 -14.68 -1.52
N GLU A 22 -3.20 -14.76 -1.11
CA GLU A 22 -2.81 -15.36 0.16
C GLU A 22 -3.12 -14.46 1.36
N TYR A 23 -2.81 -13.17 1.26
CA TYR A 23 -2.94 -12.26 2.41
C TYR A 23 -4.29 -11.54 2.48
N PHE A 24 -4.92 -11.29 1.34
CA PHE A 24 -6.16 -10.51 1.29
C PHE A 24 -7.35 -11.30 0.78
N HIS A 25 -7.15 -12.53 0.30
CA HIS A 25 -8.20 -13.39 -0.26
C HIS A 25 -9.00 -12.70 -1.38
N ASN A 26 -8.29 -11.96 -2.24
CA ASN A 26 -8.91 -11.15 -3.28
C ASN A 26 -9.29 -11.95 -4.53
N PHE A 27 -8.92 -13.23 -4.61
CA PHE A 27 -9.20 -14.08 -5.78
C PHE A 27 -8.77 -13.43 -7.10
N THR A 28 -7.65 -12.73 -7.07
CA THR A 28 -7.15 -12.03 -8.24
C THR A 28 -6.44 -12.98 -9.20
N THR A 29 -6.28 -12.53 -10.45
CA THR A 29 -5.57 -13.28 -11.49
C THR A 29 -4.51 -12.40 -12.13
N LYS A 30 -3.62 -13.03 -12.89
CA LYS A 30 -2.60 -12.29 -13.65
C LYS A 30 -3.24 -11.29 -14.61
N ASN A 31 -4.31 -11.71 -15.30
CA ASN A 31 -5.03 -10.83 -16.23
C ASN A 31 -5.62 -9.61 -15.51
N LYS A 32 -6.16 -9.82 -14.32
CA LYS A 32 -6.72 -8.73 -13.51
C LYS A 32 -5.65 -7.70 -13.15
N VAL A 33 -4.46 -8.16 -12.72
CA VAL A 33 -3.37 -7.25 -12.38
C VAL A 33 -2.87 -6.52 -13.65
N GLU A 34 -2.74 -7.24 -14.76
CA GLU A 34 -2.34 -6.62 -16.03
C GLU A 34 -3.35 -5.55 -16.46
N ASP A 35 -4.65 -5.81 -16.32
CA ASP A 35 -5.70 -4.85 -16.61
C ASP A 35 -5.60 -3.62 -15.71
N ASP A 36 -5.38 -3.83 -14.42
CA ASP A 36 -5.20 -2.73 -13.46
C ASP A 36 -4.02 -1.85 -13.87
N LEU A 37 -2.93 -2.45 -14.35
CA LEU A 37 -1.75 -1.70 -14.79
C LEU A 37 -2.00 -0.87 -16.05
N SER A 38 -3.03 -1.18 -16.83
CA SER A 38 -3.43 -0.36 -17.97
C SER A 38 -4.23 0.88 -17.54
N ASN A 39 -4.68 0.93 -16.29
CA ASN A 39 -5.38 2.08 -15.74
C ASN A 39 -4.34 3.11 -15.26
N PRO A 40 -4.32 4.34 -15.82
CA PRO A 40 -3.31 5.33 -15.45
C PRO A 40 -3.40 5.81 -14.00
N LEU A 41 -4.48 5.50 -13.29
CA LEU A 41 -4.64 5.88 -11.89
C LEU A 41 -4.04 4.86 -10.92
N ILE A 42 -3.72 3.65 -11.39
CA ILE A 42 -3.19 2.58 -10.53
C ILE A 42 -1.68 2.47 -10.68
N HIS A 43 -0.98 2.44 -9.53
CA HIS A 43 0.47 2.39 -9.48
C HIS A 43 0.93 1.34 -8.48
N TYR A 44 1.91 0.54 -8.87
CA TYR A 44 2.57 -0.41 -7.97
C TYR A 44 4.04 -0.03 -7.87
N TYR A 45 4.55 0.05 -6.64
CA TYR A 45 5.97 0.24 -6.37
C TYR A 45 6.49 -0.93 -5.57
N ILE A 46 7.70 -1.35 -5.89
CA ILE A 46 8.34 -2.54 -5.31
C ILE A 46 9.52 -2.11 -4.45
N LEU A 47 9.58 -2.62 -3.23
CA LEU A 47 10.71 -2.37 -2.32
C LEU A 47 11.72 -3.49 -2.49
N VAL A 48 12.97 -3.12 -2.77
CA VAL A 48 14.04 -4.07 -3.13
C VAL A 48 15.32 -3.79 -2.35
N LYS A 49 15.95 -4.85 -1.88
CA LYS A 49 17.31 -4.84 -1.36
C LYS A 49 17.91 -6.21 -1.68
N GLU A 50 18.60 -6.34 -2.83
CA GLU A 50 19.04 -7.59 -3.44
C GLU A 50 17.86 -8.42 -3.95
N VAL A 51 16.88 -8.70 -3.09
CA VAL A 51 15.64 -9.40 -3.44
C VAL A 51 14.45 -8.50 -3.19
N VAL A 52 13.31 -8.88 -3.74
CA VAL A 52 12.05 -8.17 -3.48
C VAL A 52 11.67 -8.38 -2.01
N LEU A 53 11.36 -7.29 -1.31
CA LEU A 53 10.97 -7.31 0.10
C LEU A 53 9.48 -7.12 0.29
N GLY A 54 8.83 -6.41 -0.64
CA GLY A 54 7.41 -6.09 -0.54
C GLY A 54 6.98 -5.14 -1.64
N TYR A 55 5.74 -4.67 -1.55
CA TYR A 55 5.19 -3.74 -2.54
C TYR A 55 4.08 -2.89 -1.95
N ILE A 56 3.76 -1.80 -2.65
CA ILE A 56 2.62 -0.97 -2.34
C ILE A 56 1.80 -0.74 -3.61
N ASN A 57 0.48 -0.82 -3.48
CA ASN A 57 -0.46 -0.53 -4.56
C ASN A 57 -1.19 0.76 -4.23
N LEU A 58 -1.10 1.73 -5.13
CA LEU A 58 -1.67 3.06 -4.96
C LEU A 58 -2.68 3.38 -6.06
N TRP A 59 -3.72 4.10 -5.68
CA TRP A 59 -4.58 4.81 -6.60
C TRP A 59 -4.20 6.29 -6.50
N ILE A 60 -3.93 6.94 -7.64
CA ILE A 60 -3.52 8.34 -7.68
C ILE A 60 -4.38 9.09 -8.67
N ASP A 61 -5.05 10.15 -8.23
CA ASP A 61 -5.87 11.00 -9.08
C ASP A 61 -5.72 12.45 -8.66
N GLU A 62 -5.20 13.27 -9.58
CA GLU A 62 -4.93 14.68 -9.35
C GLU A 62 -3.98 14.86 -8.15
N ASP A 63 -4.44 15.49 -7.06
CA ASP A 63 -3.63 15.72 -5.86
C ASP A 63 -3.96 14.77 -4.71
N LYS A 64 -4.68 13.67 -5.01
CA LYS A 64 -5.12 12.69 -4.02
C LYS A 64 -4.58 11.32 -4.33
N ALA A 65 -4.28 10.56 -3.28
CA ALA A 65 -3.85 9.17 -3.41
C ALA A 65 -4.48 8.33 -2.32
N GLN A 66 -4.63 7.04 -2.62
CA GLN A 66 -5.09 6.05 -1.65
C GLN A 66 -4.16 4.85 -1.70
N ILE A 67 -3.79 4.36 -0.52
CA ILE A 67 -3.06 3.10 -0.41
C ILE A 67 -4.09 1.98 -0.46
N ASN A 68 -4.04 1.17 -1.53
CA ASN A 68 -4.94 0.02 -1.67
C ASN A 68 -4.40 -1.20 -0.95
N SER A 69 -3.09 -1.42 -1.01
CA SER A 69 -2.42 -2.47 -0.24
C SER A 69 -0.97 -2.12 -0.01
N LEU A 70 -0.44 -2.53 1.14
CA LEU A 70 0.96 -2.45 1.49
C LEU A 70 1.36 -3.81 2.05
N VAL A 71 2.31 -4.45 1.41
CA VAL A 71 2.71 -5.82 1.74
C VAL A 71 4.21 -5.90 1.93
N ILE A 72 4.62 -6.47 3.05
CA ILE A 72 6.00 -6.94 3.25
C ILE A 72 5.94 -8.46 3.30
N LEU A 73 6.78 -9.11 2.50
CA LEU A 73 6.79 -10.57 2.42
C LEU A 73 7.04 -11.17 3.80
N LEU A 74 6.38 -12.27 4.08
CA LEU A 74 6.36 -12.88 5.42
C LEU A 74 7.76 -13.03 6.02
N GLU A 75 8.71 -13.54 5.24
CA GLU A 75 10.08 -13.79 5.68
C GLU A 75 10.89 -12.51 5.89
N GLN A 76 10.36 -11.37 5.44
CA GLN A 76 11.03 -10.07 5.55
C GLN A 76 10.42 -9.17 6.62
N ARG A 77 9.44 -9.64 7.36
CA ARG A 77 8.76 -8.85 8.39
C ARG A 77 9.62 -8.68 9.64
N LYS A 78 9.23 -7.72 10.50
CA LYS A 78 9.92 -7.38 11.76
C LYS A 78 11.32 -6.80 11.55
N LYS A 79 11.55 -6.17 10.40
CA LYS A 79 12.81 -5.52 10.05
C LYS A 79 12.61 -4.05 9.68
N ASP A 80 11.44 -3.50 10.03
CA ASP A 80 11.07 -2.09 9.76
C ASP A 80 10.90 -1.75 8.28
N TYR A 81 10.75 -2.73 7.40
CA TYR A 81 10.59 -2.47 5.97
C TYR A 81 9.25 -1.83 5.62
N GLY A 82 8.19 -2.10 6.39
CA GLY A 82 6.90 -1.43 6.20
C GLY A 82 7.02 0.08 6.35
N SER A 83 7.71 0.53 7.41
CA SER A 83 8.00 1.95 7.61
C SER A 83 8.82 2.52 6.47
N LYS A 84 9.85 1.81 6.02
CA LYS A 84 10.72 2.26 4.94
C LYS A 84 9.96 2.41 3.63
N LEU A 85 9.14 1.42 3.29
CA LEU A 85 8.31 1.48 2.08
C LEU A 85 7.35 2.67 2.14
N LEU A 86 6.72 2.88 3.28
CA LEU A 86 5.79 3.99 3.46
C LEU A 86 6.51 5.35 3.37
N GLU A 87 7.69 5.48 3.96
CA GLU A 87 8.50 6.70 3.87
C GLU A 87 8.89 7.01 2.42
N PHE A 88 9.39 6.01 1.68
CA PHE A 88 9.69 6.17 0.25
C PHE A 88 8.46 6.61 -0.53
N THR A 89 7.31 5.99 -0.24
CA THR A 89 6.06 6.30 -0.92
C THR A 89 5.63 7.74 -0.64
N ILE A 90 5.66 8.15 0.62
CA ILE A 90 5.27 9.52 1.00
C ILE A 90 6.19 10.54 0.33
N ASN A 91 7.50 10.28 0.30
CA ASN A 91 8.45 11.17 -0.38
C ASN A 91 8.13 11.28 -1.88
N LYS A 92 7.84 10.16 -2.52
CA LYS A 92 7.48 10.14 -3.95
C LYS A 92 6.18 10.93 -4.19
N LEU A 93 5.18 10.73 -3.35
CA LEU A 93 3.90 11.42 -3.48
C LEU A 93 4.05 12.93 -3.24
N ASN A 94 4.89 13.32 -2.30
CA ASN A 94 5.21 14.75 -2.09
C ASN A 94 5.86 15.36 -3.32
N GLU A 95 6.80 14.65 -3.94
CA GLU A 95 7.49 15.13 -5.15
C GLU A 95 6.53 15.40 -6.30
N ILE A 96 5.49 14.58 -6.45
CA ILE A 96 4.53 14.73 -7.56
C ILE A 96 3.31 15.58 -7.19
N GLY A 97 3.30 16.18 -5.99
CA GLY A 97 2.28 17.17 -5.62
C GLY A 97 1.03 16.60 -4.98
N ILE A 98 1.07 15.37 -4.47
CA ILE A 98 -0.07 14.79 -3.77
C ILE A 98 -0.24 15.50 -2.42
N ARG A 99 -1.48 15.84 -2.08
CA ARG A 99 -1.82 16.56 -0.86
C ARG A 99 -2.57 15.69 0.15
N ASP A 100 -3.43 14.80 -0.32
CA ASP A 100 -4.30 14.00 0.54
C ASP A 100 -4.02 12.51 0.32
N LEU A 101 -3.65 11.81 1.38
CA LEU A 101 -3.35 10.38 1.33
C LEU A 101 -4.28 9.65 2.30
N THR A 102 -5.02 8.67 1.78
CA THR A 102 -5.96 7.88 2.57
C THR A 102 -5.66 6.40 2.47
N LEU A 103 -6.20 5.65 3.41
CA LEU A 103 -6.20 4.19 3.39
C LEU A 103 -7.35 3.66 4.23
N GLU A 104 -7.68 2.40 4.00
CA GLU A 104 -8.65 1.67 4.82
C GLU A 104 -7.93 0.51 5.49
N VAL A 105 -8.21 0.28 6.76
CA VAL A 105 -7.53 -0.76 7.54
C VAL A 105 -8.53 -1.42 8.50
N ARG A 106 -8.40 -2.74 8.68
CA ARG A 106 -9.21 -3.48 9.65
C ARG A 106 -8.79 -3.12 11.07
N PRO A 107 -9.77 -2.93 11.99
CA PRO A 107 -9.43 -2.71 13.41
C PRO A 107 -8.57 -3.83 13.99
N SER A 108 -8.76 -5.06 13.53
CA SER A 108 -8.00 -6.23 14.01
C SER A 108 -6.53 -6.22 13.55
N ASN A 109 -6.20 -5.43 12.55
CA ASN A 109 -4.82 -5.35 12.05
C ASN A 109 -4.01 -4.35 12.88
N THR A 110 -3.65 -4.75 14.11
CA THR A 110 -2.97 -3.87 15.06
C THR A 110 -1.59 -3.44 14.59
N ALA A 111 -0.88 -4.31 13.88
CA ALA A 111 0.45 -3.98 13.34
C ALA A 111 0.37 -2.86 12.30
N ALA A 112 -0.62 -2.94 11.39
CA ALA A 112 -0.82 -1.90 10.38
C ALA A 112 -1.25 -0.58 11.03
N LEU A 113 -2.17 -0.63 12.01
CA LEU A 113 -2.59 0.57 12.72
C LEU A 113 -1.42 1.29 13.38
N LYS A 114 -0.55 0.56 14.05
CA LYS A 114 0.64 1.13 14.69
C LYS A 114 1.57 1.76 13.65
N LEU A 115 1.76 1.09 12.51
CA LEU A 115 2.59 1.60 11.43
C LEU A 115 2.05 2.93 10.91
N TYR A 116 0.77 2.98 10.59
CA TYR A 116 0.16 4.18 10.02
C TYR A 116 0.11 5.33 11.02
N GLU A 117 -0.22 5.06 12.28
CA GLU A 117 -0.20 6.08 13.34
C GLU A 117 1.21 6.66 13.52
N LYS A 118 2.22 5.80 13.54
CA LYS A 118 3.63 6.20 13.65
C LYS A 118 4.03 7.14 12.50
N GLU A 119 3.50 6.89 11.30
CA GLU A 119 3.80 7.70 10.12
C GLU A 119 2.88 8.92 9.97
N GLY A 120 2.07 9.20 10.98
CA GLY A 120 1.30 10.44 11.04
C GLY A 120 -0.13 10.36 10.51
N PHE A 121 -0.62 9.17 10.21
CA PHE A 121 -2.01 9.00 9.80
C PHE A 121 -2.95 9.12 11.00
N LYS A 122 -4.14 9.66 10.78
CA LYS A 122 -5.19 9.79 11.79
C LYS A 122 -6.46 9.13 11.29
N GLN A 123 -7.18 8.46 12.19
CA GLN A 123 -8.49 7.91 11.86
C GLN A 123 -9.49 9.06 11.71
N VAL A 124 -10.17 9.11 10.58
CA VAL A 124 -11.14 10.18 10.29
C VAL A 124 -12.55 9.66 10.11
N SER A 125 -12.74 8.36 9.88
CA SER A 125 -14.06 7.77 9.70
C SER A 125 -14.02 6.27 9.92
N VAL A 126 -15.22 5.66 10.04
CA VAL A 126 -15.40 4.22 10.15
C VAL A 126 -16.43 3.81 9.09
N ARG A 127 -16.12 2.79 8.30
CA ARG A 127 -17.07 2.17 7.38
C ARG A 127 -17.58 0.90 8.03
N LYS A 128 -18.85 0.87 8.43
CA LYS A 128 -19.44 -0.25 9.14
C LYS A 128 -19.61 -1.47 8.23
N ASN A 129 -19.27 -2.65 8.75
CA ASN A 129 -19.47 -3.93 8.06
C ASN A 129 -18.86 -3.93 6.65
N TYR A 130 -17.69 -3.35 6.51
CA TYR A 130 -17.06 -3.11 5.19
C TYR A 130 -16.49 -4.38 4.58
N TYR A 131 -15.85 -5.22 5.39
CA TYR A 131 -15.18 -6.45 4.91
C TYR A 131 -16.14 -7.63 4.91
N ASN A 132 -15.81 -8.65 4.11
CA ASN A 132 -16.67 -9.82 3.93
C ASN A 132 -17.00 -10.56 5.22
N ASN A 133 -16.11 -10.50 6.21
CA ASN A 133 -16.35 -11.14 7.51
C ASN A 133 -17.17 -10.26 8.47
N GLY A 134 -17.69 -9.13 7.99
CA GLY A 134 -18.48 -8.21 8.80
C GLY A 134 -17.67 -7.20 9.59
N GLU A 135 -16.36 -7.26 9.51
CA GLU A 135 -15.50 -6.30 10.22
C GLU A 135 -15.60 -4.90 9.60
N ASP A 136 -15.54 -3.87 10.44
CA ASP A 136 -15.52 -2.48 10.00
C ASP A 136 -14.19 -2.16 9.33
N ALA A 137 -14.13 -1.06 8.60
CA ALA A 137 -12.88 -0.47 8.12
C ALA A 137 -12.68 0.88 8.78
N PHE A 138 -11.48 1.13 9.31
CA PHE A 138 -11.09 2.48 9.71
C PHE A 138 -10.55 3.18 8.48
N LEU A 139 -11.09 4.37 8.19
CA LEU A 139 -10.54 5.24 7.15
C LEU A 139 -9.50 6.14 7.83
N MET A 140 -8.26 6.07 7.36
CA MET A 140 -7.16 6.87 7.89
C MET A 140 -6.70 7.88 6.85
N TYR A 141 -6.21 9.01 7.33
CA TYR A 141 -5.86 10.16 6.50
C TYR A 141 -4.55 10.79 6.94
N LYS A 142 -3.76 11.21 5.98
CA LYS A 142 -2.55 12.02 6.20
C LYS A 142 -2.48 13.15 5.18
N ARG A 143 -2.30 14.37 5.68
CA ARG A 143 -2.04 15.53 4.83
C ARG A 143 -0.56 15.53 4.43
N LEU A 144 -0.27 15.68 3.14
CA LEU A 144 1.08 15.73 2.61
C LEU A 144 1.45 17.15 2.18
N GLY A 145 2.76 17.37 2.01
CA GLY A 145 3.28 18.67 1.63
C GLY A 145 3.41 19.61 2.80
N SER A 146 4.03 20.73 2.56
CA SER A 146 4.14 21.81 3.54
C SER A 146 3.19 22.93 3.15
N ASP A 147 2.38 23.36 4.06
CA ASP A 147 1.48 24.50 3.87
C ASP A 147 2.13 25.79 4.33
#